data_61377d11b70b648b2e752f5d6f7bbbcc
#
_entry.id   61377d11b70b648b2e752f5d6f7bbbcc
#
_cell.length_a   1.000
_cell.length_b   1.000
_cell.length_c   1.000
_cell.angle_alpha   90.00
_cell.angle_beta   90.00
_cell.angle_gamma   90.00
#
_symmetry.space_group_name_H-M   'P 1'
#
loop_
_entity.id
_entity.type
_entity.pdbx_description
1 polymer ?
#
loop_
_entity_poly.entity_id
_entity_poly.type
_entity_poly.pdbx_seq_one_letter_code
_entity_poly.pdbx_strand_id
1 'polypeptide(L)'
;MNPTRLVIDLPNTTFRKLKARRKISKYVREVRVAQHNRKTTRVVVELSKKYTLSPRRVLVRGIAPNRWYVQLPKFFPLKDAKKSSRRTIAVRVPPPKIPKPSISSPGPIVSKPVKSGAKVVVIDPGHGGADPGAVGIGGLQEKRVVLDVSTQVHNLLRKRGINAVLTRTGDREVDLPPRVAKAEGARADVFVSIHANAISLSRPEVNGLETYYYVTGYRLARAIHTSIRRTVSVGDRGIRQARFYVLRKSSMPAALVELGFVTGSTDAAKLRTAAHRKRLAEAIAQGIVNYLQGR
;
A
#
# COMPACT_ATOMS: atom_id res chain seq x y z
N MET A 1 -39.00 -15.81 5.05
CA MET A 1 -38.22 -14.94 5.97
C MET A 1 -37.39 -13.95 5.18
N ASN A 2 -37.45 -12.64 5.54
CA ASN A 2 -36.63 -11.63 4.89
C ASN A 2 -35.17 -11.76 5.34
N PRO A 3 -34.18 -11.63 4.45
CA PRO A 3 -32.77 -11.70 4.80
C PRO A 3 -32.34 -10.48 5.64
N THR A 4 -31.34 -10.67 6.50
CA THR A 4 -30.71 -9.56 7.22
C THR A 4 -29.98 -8.64 6.22
N ARG A 5 -30.20 -7.33 6.32
CA ARG A 5 -29.56 -6.31 5.50
C ARG A 5 -28.74 -5.36 6.35
N LEU A 6 -27.48 -5.19 6.00
CA LEU A 6 -26.64 -4.13 6.53
C LEU A 6 -26.67 -2.96 5.54
N VAL A 7 -27.15 -1.82 5.99
CA VAL A 7 -27.22 -0.59 5.20
C VAL A 7 -26.16 0.38 5.71
N ILE A 8 -25.31 0.82 4.81
CA ILE A 8 -24.20 1.73 5.10
C ILE A 8 -24.36 2.96 4.22
N ASP A 9 -24.59 4.09 4.87
CA ASP A 9 -24.66 5.38 4.19
C ASP A 9 -23.32 6.10 4.29
N LEU A 10 -22.73 6.37 3.15
CA LEU A 10 -21.45 7.07 2.99
C LEU A 10 -21.76 8.54 2.66
N PRO A 11 -21.67 9.46 3.65
CA PRO A 11 -21.95 10.87 3.41
C PRO A 11 -20.83 11.52 2.58
N ASN A 12 -21.21 12.57 1.84
CA ASN A 12 -20.32 13.34 0.96
C ASN A 12 -19.60 12.47 -0.11
N THR A 13 -20.31 11.45 -0.60
CA THR A 13 -19.82 10.58 -1.66
C THR A 13 -20.77 10.55 -2.85
N THR A 14 -20.18 10.49 -4.04
CA THR A 14 -20.92 10.35 -5.30
C THR A 14 -20.52 9.05 -5.97
N PHE A 15 -21.49 8.28 -6.41
CA PHE A 15 -21.28 7.04 -7.16
C PHE A 15 -21.74 7.23 -8.61
N ARG A 16 -20.78 7.27 -9.53
CA ARG A 16 -21.03 7.61 -10.94
C ARG A 16 -21.63 6.47 -11.78
N LYS A 17 -21.62 5.23 -11.29
CA LYS A 17 -22.27 4.10 -11.98
C LYS A 17 -23.72 4.02 -11.56
N LEU A 18 -24.63 3.71 -12.50
CA LEU A 18 -26.07 3.63 -12.23
C LEU A 18 -26.44 2.65 -11.10
N LYS A 19 -25.85 1.49 -11.04
CA LYS A 19 -25.95 0.51 -9.93
C LYS A 19 -24.83 -0.52 -10.07
N ALA A 20 -24.24 -0.97 -8.97
CA ALA A 20 -23.36 -2.15 -8.95
C ALA A 20 -23.98 -3.23 -8.07
N ARG A 21 -24.02 -4.45 -8.60
CA ARG A 21 -24.59 -5.62 -7.92
C ARG A 21 -23.63 -6.81 -8.08
N ARG A 22 -23.30 -7.47 -6.96
CA ARG A 22 -22.37 -8.63 -7.00
C ARG A 22 -22.75 -9.69 -5.97
N LYS A 23 -22.79 -10.95 -6.38
CA LYS A 23 -22.83 -12.11 -5.48
C LYS A 23 -21.42 -12.38 -4.95
N ILE A 24 -21.27 -12.68 -3.65
CA ILE A 24 -19.94 -12.69 -3.03
C ILE A 24 -19.58 -14.02 -2.37
N SER A 25 -20.44 -14.59 -1.49
CA SER A 25 -20.10 -15.80 -0.72
C SER A 25 -21.32 -16.53 -0.21
N LYS A 26 -21.11 -17.69 0.46
CA LYS A 26 -22.19 -18.41 1.14
C LYS A 26 -22.86 -17.63 2.28
N TYR A 27 -22.18 -16.64 2.85
CA TYR A 27 -22.70 -15.81 3.93
C TYR A 27 -23.34 -14.51 3.44
N VAL A 28 -22.75 -13.91 2.41
CA VAL A 28 -23.19 -12.66 1.78
C VAL A 28 -23.81 -13.00 0.44
N ARG A 29 -25.12 -12.88 0.37
CA ARG A 29 -25.88 -13.14 -0.86
C ARG A 29 -25.55 -12.13 -1.94
N GLU A 30 -25.51 -10.84 -1.53
CA GLU A 30 -25.35 -9.76 -2.46
C GLU A 30 -24.83 -8.49 -1.80
N VAL A 31 -24.04 -7.72 -2.54
CA VAL A 31 -23.70 -6.33 -2.23
C VAL A 31 -24.21 -5.44 -3.35
N ARG A 32 -24.95 -4.41 -2.97
CA ARG A 32 -25.49 -3.39 -3.87
C ARG A 32 -24.93 -2.04 -3.49
N VAL A 33 -24.53 -1.25 -4.47
CA VAL A 33 -24.08 0.13 -4.31
C VAL A 33 -24.88 1.02 -5.24
N ALA A 34 -25.45 2.09 -4.71
CA ALA A 34 -26.22 3.06 -5.49
C ALA A 34 -26.15 4.46 -4.87
N GLN A 35 -26.34 5.48 -5.68
CA GLN A 35 -26.58 6.83 -5.18
C GLN A 35 -27.91 6.87 -4.44
N HIS A 36 -27.92 7.25 -3.17
CA HIS A 36 -29.12 7.36 -2.35
C HIS A 36 -29.77 8.75 -2.46
N ASN A 37 -28.92 9.79 -2.42
CA ASN A 37 -29.29 11.18 -2.65
C ASN A 37 -28.07 11.95 -3.20
N ARG A 38 -28.21 13.25 -3.47
CA ARG A 38 -27.14 14.09 -4.08
C ARG A 38 -25.78 14.01 -3.37
N LYS A 39 -25.75 13.70 -2.06
CA LYS A 39 -24.54 13.72 -1.23
C LYS A 39 -24.25 12.39 -0.54
N THR A 40 -25.02 11.34 -0.79
CA THR A 40 -24.86 10.07 -0.06
C THR A 40 -24.91 8.88 -1.00
N THR A 41 -23.86 8.08 -0.99
CA THR A 41 -23.84 6.76 -1.61
C THR A 41 -24.29 5.72 -0.58
N ARG A 42 -25.20 4.84 -0.94
CA ARG A 42 -25.67 3.74 -0.10
C ARG A 42 -25.10 2.41 -0.55
N VAL A 43 -24.50 1.70 0.39
CA VAL A 43 -24.06 0.31 0.24
C VAL A 43 -24.99 -0.58 1.04
N VAL A 44 -25.59 -1.58 0.39
CA VAL A 44 -26.45 -2.57 1.05
C VAL A 44 -25.77 -3.94 0.92
N VAL A 45 -25.43 -4.53 2.06
CA VAL A 45 -24.94 -5.91 2.14
C VAL A 45 -26.11 -6.80 2.59
N GLU A 46 -26.59 -7.65 1.70
CA GLU A 46 -27.65 -8.60 2.00
C GLU A 46 -27.04 -9.96 2.38
N LEU A 47 -27.34 -10.42 3.58
CA LEU A 47 -26.87 -11.70 4.05
C LEU A 47 -27.73 -12.86 3.50
N SER A 48 -27.17 -14.04 3.48
CA SER A 48 -27.91 -15.27 3.24
C SER A 48 -28.99 -15.44 4.32
N LYS A 49 -30.18 -15.94 3.96
CA LYS A 49 -31.36 -16.05 4.85
C LYS A 49 -31.10 -16.76 6.19
N LYS A 50 -30.04 -17.54 6.27
CA LYS A 50 -29.65 -18.35 7.44
C LYS A 50 -28.71 -17.63 8.41
N TYR A 51 -28.23 -16.42 8.08
CA TYR A 51 -27.16 -15.76 8.84
C TYR A 51 -27.52 -14.34 9.23
N THR A 52 -26.88 -13.92 10.33
CA THR A 52 -26.88 -12.53 10.82
C THR A 52 -25.49 -12.16 11.33
N LEU A 53 -25.31 -10.90 11.72
CA LEU A 53 -24.06 -10.37 12.28
C LEU A 53 -24.36 -9.37 13.41
N SER A 54 -23.36 -9.11 14.26
CA SER A 54 -23.45 -8.09 15.28
C SER A 54 -23.19 -6.70 14.70
N PRO A 55 -24.16 -5.77 14.72
CA PRO A 55 -24.00 -4.44 14.14
C PRO A 55 -22.91 -3.60 14.83
N ARG A 56 -22.70 -3.81 16.13
CA ARG A 56 -21.69 -3.09 16.93
C ARG A 56 -20.25 -3.40 16.54
N ARG A 57 -20.02 -4.46 15.76
CA ARG A 57 -18.69 -4.91 15.30
C ARG A 57 -18.45 -4.67 13.81
N VAL A 58 -19.36 -3.97 13.15
CA VAL A 58 -19.14 -3.54 11.76
C VAL A 58 -18.26 -2.31 11.78
N LEU A 59 -17.10 -2.39 11.14
CA LEU A 59 -16.20 -1.24 10.98
C LEU A 59 -16.31 -0.72 9.55
N VAL A 60 -16.55 0.57 9.42
CA VAL A 60 -16.54 1.28 8.14
C VAL A 60 -15.50 2.39 8.22
N ARG A 61 -14.55 2.38 7.31
CA ARG A 61 -13.47 3.38 7.26
C ARG A 61 -13.31 3.91 5.85
N GLY A 62 -13.25 5.23 5.72
CA GLY A 62 -12.75 5.87 4.52
C GLY A 62 -11.22 5.78 4.54
N ILE A 63 -10.63 5.20 3.51
CA ILE A 63 -9.17 5.09 3.34
C ILE A 63 -8.64 6.07 2.30
N ALA A 64 -9.52 6.59 1.43
CA ALA A 64 -9.28 7.68 0.51
C ALA A 64 -10.62 8.36 0.17
N PRO A 65 -10.65 9.53 -0.48
CA PRO A 65 -11.89 10.21 -0.86
C PRO A 65 -12.86 9.35 -1.66
N ASN A 66 -12.35 8.41 -2.42
CA ASN A 66 -13.11 7.49 -3.29
C ASN A 66 -13.00 6.02 -2.87
N ARG A 67 -12.41 5.70 -1.71
CA ARG A 67 -12.12 4.34 -1.28
C ARG A 67 -12.56 4.09 0.15
N TRP A 68 -13.44 3.11 0.32
CA TRP A 68 -14.02 2.74 1.61
C TRP A 68 -13.77 1.27 1.90
N TYR A 69 -13.45 0.97 3.14
CA TYR A 69 -13.27 -0.38 3.65
C TYR A 69 -14.39 -0.70 4.63
N VAL A 70 -15.07 -1.81 4.40
CA VAL A 70 -16.11 -2.33 5.30
C VAL A 70 -15.68 -3.67 5.82
N GLN A 71 -15.36 -3.74 7.10
CA GLN A 71 -15.05 -4.99 7.77
C GLN A 71 -16.30 -5.54 8.42
N LEU A 72 -16.69 -6.75 7.97
CA LEU A 72 -17.82 -7.47 8.56
C LEU A 72 -17.31 -8.38 9.69
N PRO A 73 -18.02 -8.44 10.85
CA PRO A 73 -17.68 -9.36 11.92
C PRO A 73 -18.02 -10.80 11.54
N LYS A 74 -17.75 -11.76 12.45
CA LYS A 74 -18.19 -13.14 12.29
C LYS A 74 -19.70 -13.21 12.08
N PHE A 75 -20.10 -14.03 11.11
CA PHE A 75 -21.51 -14.36 10.89
C PHE A 75 -21.91 -15.50 11.83
N PHE A 76 -23.14 -15.48 12.32
CA PHE A 76 -23.70 -16.56 13.11
C PHE A 76 -25.08 -16.95 12.59
N PRO A 77 -25.52 -18.20 12.85
CA PRO A 77 -26.84 -18.67 12.44
C PRO A 77 -27.95 -17.80 13.00
N LEU A 78 -28.98 -17.56 12.21
CA LEU A 78 -30.11 -16.69 12.61
C LEU A 78 -30.89 -17.24 13.82
N LYS A 79 -30.90 -18.59 14.00
CA LYS A 79 -31.52 -19.28 15.14
C LYS A 79 -30.90 -18.91 16.49
N ASP A 80 -29.62 -18.52 16.48
CA ASP A 80 -28.85 -18.16 17.67
C ASP A 80 -28.94 -16.64 17.97
N ALA A 81 -29.62 -15.88 17.13
CA ALA A 81 -29.84 -14.46 17.34
C ALA A 81 -31.03 -14.26 18.32
N LYS A 82 -30.75 -13.68 19.49
CA LYS A 82 -31.86 -13.21 20.39
C LYS A 82 -32.84 -12.37 19.56
N LYS A 83 -34.16 -12.64 19.69
CA LYS A 83 -35.24 -12.04 18.90
C LYS A 83 -35.06 -10.51 18.74
N SER A 84 -34.37 -10.10 17.70
CA SER A 84 -34.31 -8.70 17.26
C SER A 84 -35.26 -8.54 16.10
N SER A 85 -36.33 -7.77 16.33
CA SER A 85 -37.38 -7.50 15.35
C SER A 85 -36.92 -6.66 14.14
N ARG A 86 -35.73 -6.06 14.17
CA ARG A 86 -35.19 -5.24 13.08
C ARG A 86 -34.17 -5.99 12.27
N ARG A 87 -34.60 -6.43 11.09
CA ARG A 87 -33.72 -7.09 10.09
C ARG A 87 -32.88 -6.13 9.24
N THR A 88 -33.04 -4.83 9.43
CA THR A 88 -32.22 -3.81 8.78
C THR A 88 -31.31 -3.18 9.82
N ILE A 89 -30.01 -3.32 9.60
CA ILE A 89 -28.95 -2.78 10.44
C ILE A 89 -28.41 -1.56 9.71
N ALA A 90 -28.71 -0.36 10.21
CA ALA A 90 -28.15 0.88 9.70
C ALA A 90 -26.84 1.20 10.45
N VAL A 91 -25.76 1.42 9.73
CA VAL A 91 -24.49 1.90 10.26
C VAL A 91 -24.33 3.35 9.81
N ARG A 92 -24.38 4.28 10.76
CA ARG A 92 -23.96 5.66 10.52
C ARG A 92 -22.45 5.70 10.41
N VAL A 93 -21.96 6.07 9.25
CA VAL A 93 -20.53 6.29 9.01
C VAL A 93 -20.29 7.78 9.28
N PRO A 94 -19.44 8.13 10.26
CA PRO A 94 -19.01 9.51 10.39
C PRO A 94 -18.30 9.95 9.09
N PRO A 95 -18.38 11.24 8.73
CA PRO A 95 -17.60 11.73 7.58
C PRO A 95 -16.14 11.32 7.75
N PRO A 96 -15.46 10.94 6.67
CA PRO A 96 -14.07 10.49 6.76
C PRO A 96 -13.25 11.60 7.41
N LYS A 97 -12.75 11.35 8.62
CA LYS A 97 -11.64 12.13 9.14
C LYS A 97 -10.45 11.74 8.25
N ILE A 98 -10.21 12.52 7.20
CA ILE A 98 -8.97 12.39 6.42
C ILE A 98 -7.87 12.72 7.42
N PRO A 99 -7.05 11.74 7.86
CA PRO A 99 -5.98 12.03 8.78
C PRO A 99 -5.08 13.08 8.13
N LYS A 100 -4.74 14.14 8.86
CA LYS A 100 -3.70 15.06 8.40
C LYS A 100 -2.47 14.23 8.01
N PRO A 101 -1.77 14.59 6.93
CA PRO A 101 -0.60 13.85 6.50
C PRO A 101 0.37 13.67 7.66
N SER A 102 0.61 12.43 8.06
CA SER A 102 1.52 12.12 9.17
C SER A 102 3.00 12.20 8.80
N ILE A 103 3.28 12.48 7.54
CA ILE A 103 4.62 12.61 6.99
C ILE A 103 4.66 13.88 6.14
N SER A 104 5.66 14.73 6.38
CA SER A 104 5.96 15.90 5.56
C SER A 104 6.27 15.51 4.11
N SER A 105 6.12 16.45 3.20
CA SER A 105 6.55 16.25 1.81
C SER A 105 8.04 15.89 1.77
N PRO A 106 8.45 15.03 0.80
CA PRO A 106 9.86 14.71 0.62
C PRO A 106 10.67 16.00 0.36
N GLY A 107 11.94 15.97 0.75
CA GLY A 107 12.88 17.05 0.47
C GLY A 107 13.11 17.26 -1.03
N PRO A 108 13.83 18.30 -1.42
CA PRO A 108 14.11 18.61 -2.81
C PRO A 108 14.86 17.49 -3.51
N ILE A 109 14.59 17.32 -4.81
CA ILE A 109 15.26 16.33 -5.66
C ILE A 109 16.59 16.93 -6.14
N VAL A 110 17.66 16.16 -5.98
CA VAL A 110 18.98 16.55 -6.48
C VAL A 110 19.06 16.37 -8.00
N SER A 111 19.34 17.43 -8.73
CA SER A 111 19.42 17.47 -10.20
C SER A 111 20.83 17.67 -10.75
N LYS A 112 21.87 17.35 -9.96
CA LYS A 112 23.26 17.50 -10.42
C LYS A 112 23.52 16.70 -11.70
N PRO A 113 24.31 17.24 -12.67
CA PRO A 113 24.76 16.48 -13.84
C PRO A 113 25.48 15.21 -13.43
N VAL A 114 25.33 14.16 -14.23
CA VAL A 114 26.00 12.86 -14.04
C VAL A 114 26.94 12.65 -15.23
N LYS A 115 28.10 12.08 -14.99
CA LYS A 115 29.09 11.77 -16.03
C LYS A 115 28.49 10.83 -17.07
N SER A 116 28.91 10.97 -18.34
CA SER A 116 28.60 10.02 -19.39
C SER A 116 29.10 8.63 -18.99
N GLY A 117 28.32 7.57 -19.29
CA GLY A 117 28.66 6.19 -18.92
C GLY A 117 28.37 5.80 -17.47
N ALA A 118 27.81 6.71 -16.65
CA ALA A 118 27.43 6.37 -15.29
C ALA A 118 26.30 5.32 -15.25
N LYS A 119 26.37 4.42 -14.27
CA LYS A 119 25.32 3.43 -14.00
C LYS A 119 23.95 4.09 -13.81
N VAL A 120 22.92 3.53 -14.43
CA VAL A 120 21.54 4.02 -14.39
C VAL A 120 20.72 3.17 -13.43
N VAL A 121 20.12 3.80 -12.44
CA VAL A 121 19.26 3.15 -11.44
C VAL A 121 17.88 3.78 -11.47
N VAL A 122 16.85 2.99 -11.75
CA VAL A 122 15.48 3.47 -11.64
C VAL A 122 14.92 3.06 -10.28
N ILE A 123 14.47 4.08 -9.54
CA ILE A 123 13.78 3.94 -8.24
C ILE A 123 12.30 4.17 -8.46
N ASP A 124 11.47 3.24 -8.03
CA ASP A 124 10.04 3.25 -8.24
C ASP A 124 9.29 3.38 -6.89
N PRO A 125 8.89 4.61 -6.50
CA PRO A 125 7.99 4.76 -5.36
C PRO A 125 6.63 4.16 -5.68
N GLY A 126 6.20 3.11 -4.97
CA GLY A 126 4.89 2.50 -5.18
C GLY A 126 3.73 3.47 -5.00
N HIS A 127 2.56 3.15 -5.58
CA HIS A 127 1.32 3.93 -5.41
C HIS A 127 1.45 5.40 -5.86
N GLY A 128 0.57 6.29 -5.33
CA GLY A 128 0.59 7.74 -5.59
C GLY A 128 -0.75 8.29 -6.05
N GLY A 129 -0.94 9.60 -5.91
CA GLY A 129 -2.18 10.28 -6.33
C GLY A 129 -3.41 9.73 -5.63
N ALA A 130 -4.38 9.26 -6.42
CA ALA A 130 -5.61 8.66 -5.91
C ALA A 130 -5.41 7.28 -5.25
N ASP A 131 -4.30 6.59 -5.54
CA ASP A 131 -3.93 5.34 -4.86
C ASP A 131 -3.03 5.62 -3.64
N PRO A 132 -3.58 5.53 -2.41
CA PRO A 132 -2.79 5.72 -1.19
C PRO A 132 -1.86 4.54 -0.88
N GLY A 133 -1.98 3.42 -1.60
CA GLY A 133 -1.47 2.14 -1.13
C GLY A 133 -2.18 1.67 0.13
N ALA A 134 -1.49 0.95 0.97
CA ALA A 134 -2.00 0.57 2.27
C ALA A 134 -2.13 1.80 3.20
N VAL A 135 -3.20 1.79 4.00
CA VAL A 135 -3.40 2.78 5.06
C VAL A 135 -3.37 2.07 6.40
N GLY A 136 -2.27 2.28 7.10
CA GLY A 136 -1.95 1.60 8.34
C GLY A 136 -2.43 2.29 9.61
N ILE A 137 -1.82 1.91 10.72
CA ILE A 137 -2.12 2.42 12.06
C ILE A 137 -2.07 3.96 12.06
N GLY A 138 -3.08 4.60 12.64
CA GLY A 138 -3.18 6.06 12.75
C GLY A 138 -3.19 6.81 11.40
N GLY A 139 -3.63 6.15 10.32
CA GLY A 139 -3.75 6.77 9.00
C GLY A 139 -2.44 6.90 8.23
N LEU A 140 -1.40 6.16 8.62
CA LEU A 140 -0.13 6.12 7.89
C LEU A 140 -0.35 5.61 6.46
N GLN A 141 -0.14 6.46 5.47
CA GLN A 141 -0.31 6.10 4.06
C GLN A 141 1.01 5.60 3.47
N GLU A 142 0.98 4.43 2.85
CA GLU A 142 2.13 3.83 2.18
C GLU A 142 2.75 4.79 1.15
N LYS A 143 1.95 5.38 0.25
CA LYS A 143 2.42 6.28 -0.81
C LYS A 143 3.33 7.41 -0.33
N ARG A 144 3.13 7.88 0.92
CA ARG A 144 3.93 8.97 1.52
C ARG A 144 5.25 8.46 2.06
N VAL A 145 5.22 7.32 2.75
CA VAL A 145 6.42 6.65 3.26
C VAL A 145 7.37 6.34 2.11
N VAL A 146 6.84 5.68 1.08
CA VAL A 146 7.67 5.21 -0.04
C VAL A 146 8.19 6.36 -0.90
N LEU A 147 7.41 7.44 -1.10
CA LEU A 147 7.89 8.61 -1.83
C LEU A 147 9.05 9.30 -1.10
N ASP A 148 8.93 9.47 0.23
CA ASP A 148 9.99 10.08 1.04
C ASP A 148 11.26 9.25 1.01
N VAL A 149 11.18 7.94 1.27
CA VAL A 149 12.35 7.03 1.23
C VAL A 149 12.97 7.01 -0.17
N SER A 150 12.15 6.86 -1.22
CA SER A 150 12.62 6.80 -2.61
C SER A 150 13.34 8.09 -3.04
N THR A 151 12.82 9.26 -2.64
CA THR A 151 13.48 10.54 -2.92
C THR A 151 14.84 10.63 -2.23
N GLN A 152 14.94 10.16 -0.99
CA GLN A 152 16.22 10.13 -0.28
C GLN A 152 17.21 9.15 -0.93
N VAL A 153 16.76 7.94 -1.33
CA VAL A 153 17.60 6.96 -2.08
C VAL A 153 18.11 7.59 -3.36
N HIS A 154 17.23 8.20 -4.16
CA HIS A 154 17.59 8.92 -5.37
C HIS A 154 18.69 9.93 -5.10
N ASN A 155 18.51 10.83 -4.13
CA ASN A 155 19.45 11.90 -3.81
C ASN A 155 20.82 11.33 -3.35
N LEU A 156 20.82 10.26 -2.56
CA LEU A 156 22.04 9.58 -2.11
C LEU A 156 22.83 8.95 -3.27
N LEU A 157 22.15 8.32 -4.21
CA LEU A 157 22.77 7.74 -5.41
C LEU A 157 23.32 8.84 -6.33
N ARG A 158 22.57 9.93 -6.54
CA ARG A 158 23.00 11.07 -7.34
C ARG A 158 24.26 11.74 -6.76
N LYS A 159 24.33 11.88 -5.44
CA LYS A 159 25.55 12.39 -4.75
C LYS A 159 26.77 11.52 -4.98
N ARG A 160 26.59 10.21 -5.23
CA ARG A 160 27.65 9.24 -5.53
C ARG A 160 27.96 9.10 -7.02
N GLY A 161 27.42 9.98 -7.88
CA GLY A 161 27.67 9.98 -9.31
C GLY A 161 26.87 8.92 -10.09
N ILE A 162 25.90 8.26 -9.47
CA ILE A 162 25.02 7.29 -10.12
C ILE A 162 23.81 8.04 -10.74
N ASN A 163 23.46 7.69 -11.97
CA ASN A 163 22.31 8.25 -12.66
C ASN A 163 20.99 7.65 -12.10
N ALA A 164 20.54 8.13 -10.95
CA ALA A 164 19.28 7.71 -10.38
C ALA A 164 18.10 8.46 -11.01
N VAL A 165 17.03 7.74 -11.35
CA VAL A 165 15.79 8.25 -11.95
C VAL A 165 14.60 7.77 -11.15
N LEU A 166 13.67 8.67 -10.80
CA LEU A 166 12.42 8.32 -10.11
C LEU A 166 11.30 8.06 -11.12
N THR A 167 10.47 7.03 -10.94
CA THR A 167 9.26 6.82 -11.75
C THR A 167 8.23 7.92 -11.52
N ARG A 168 8.11 8.41 -10.29
CA ARG A 168 7.35 9.62 -9.92
C ARG A 168 8.12 10.47 -8.92
N THR A 169 8.01 11.79 -9.05
CA THR A 169 8.72 12.78 -8.22
C THR A 169 7.78 13.49 -7.23
N GLY A 170 6.48 13.21 -7.29
CA GLY A 170 5.45 13.80 -6.44
C GLY A 170 4.31 12.83 -6.16
N ASP A 171 3.27 13.32 -5.48
CA ASP A 171 2.07 12.54 -5.15
C ASP A 171 1.13 12.47 -6.36
N ARG A 172 1.54 11.73 -7.39
CA ARG A 172 0.75 11.44 -8.60
C ARG A 172 0.62 9.93 -8.79
N GLU A 173 -0.49 9.50 -9.34
CA GLU A 173 -0.72 8.11 -9.73
C GLU A 173 0.07 7.78 -11.00
N VAL A 174 0.70 6.62 -11.01
CA VAL A 174 1.41 6.06 -12.15
C VAL A 174 1.07 4.58 -12.22
N ASP A 175 0.50 4.14 -13.33
CA ASP A 175 0.17 2.73 -13.57
C ASP A 175 1.42 1.86 -13.66
N LEU A 176 1.25 0.54 -13.54
CA LEU A 176 2.37 -0.41 -13.55
C LEU A 176 3.15 -0.42 -14.89
N PRO A 177 2.51 -0.42 -16.08
CA PRO A 177 3.26 -0.43 -17.34
C PRO A 177 4.17 0.79 -17.53
N PRO A 178 3.74 2.05 -17.30
CA PRO A 178 4.60 3.23 -17.37
C PRO A 178 5.81 3.20 -16.44
N ARG A 179 5.73 2.53 -15.27
CA ARG A 179 6.88 2.38 -14.36
C ARG A 179 7.99 1.56 -15.01
N VAL A 180 7.63 0.43 -15.60
CA VAL A 180 8.55 -0.43 -16.34
C VAL A 180 9.07 0.28 -17.59
N ALA A 181 8.18 0.86 -18.40
CA ALA A 181 8.57 1.58 -19.60
C ALA A 181 9.59 2.69 -19.33
N LYS A 182 9.49 3.37 -18.17
CA LYS A 182 10.47 4.39 -17.77
C LYS A 182 11.85 3.79 -17.49
N ALA A 183 11.91 2.59 -16.91
CA ALA A 183 13.18 1.90 -16.67
C ALA A 183 13.80 1.40 -17.97
N GLU A 184 13.00 0.82 -18.86
CA GLU A 184 13.42 0.37 -20.18
C GLU A 184 13.93 1.55 -21.02
N GLY A 185 13.18 2.65 -21.11
CA GLY A 185 13.54 3.86 -21.84
C GLY A 185 14.80 4.56 -21.30
N ALA A 186 15.04 4.45 -19.99
CA ALA A 186 16.26 4.93 -19.35
C ALA A 186 17.47 3.99 -19.54
N ARG A 187 17.29 2.82 -20.15
CA ARG A 187 18.28 1.75 -20.23
C ARG A 187 18.89 1.47 -18.85
N ALA A 188 18.04 1.24 -17.86
CA ALA A 188 18.47 1.09 -16.47
C ALA A 188 19.31 -0.17 -16.27
N ASP A 189 20.42 -0.06 -15.53
CA ASP A 189 21.22 -1.21 -15.08
C ASP A 189 20.45 -2.02 -14.02
N VAL A 190 19.62 -1.33 -13.18
CA VAL A 190 18.77 -1.97 -12.17
C VAL A 190 17.48 -1.17 -11.94
N PHE A 191 16.44 -1.89 -11.53
CA PHE A 191 15.15 -1.34 -11.12
C PHE A 191 14.87 -1.71 -9.66
N VAL A 192 14.52 -0.72 -8.82
CA VAL A 192 14.19 -0.94 -7.41
C VAL A 192 12.84 -0.29 -7.08
N SER A 193 11.82 -1.11 -6.86
CA SER A 193 10.52 -0.67 -6.38
C SER A 193 10.49 -0.64 -4.86
N ILE A 194 9.94 0.42 -4.28
CA ILE A 194 9.88 0.64 -2.83
C ILE A 194 8.43 0.71 -2.40
N HIS A 195 8.08 -0.15 -1.44
CA HIS A 195 6.76 -0.38 -0.88
C HIS A 195 6.79 -0.45 0.65
N ALA A 196 5.62 -0.43 1.27
CA ALA A 196 5.45 -0.69 2.70
C ALA A 196 4.20 -1.55 2.92
N ASN A 197 4.46 -2.77 3.32
CA ASN A 197 3.52 -3.88 3.38
C ASN A 197 2.33 -3.63 4.32
N ALA A 198 1.30 -4.41 4.16
CA ALA A 198 0.14 -4.40 5.04
C ALA A 198 -0.54 -5.76 5.14
N ILE A 199 -1.11 -5.99 6.30
CA ILE A 199 -2.04 -7.08 6.56
C ILE A 199 -3.27 -6.48 7.27
N SER A 200 -4.14 -7.29 7.84
CA SER A 200 -5.26 -6.78 8.64
C SER A 200 -4.78 -5.93 9.82
N LEU A 201 -5.44 -4.79 10.06
CA LEU A 201 -5.21 -3.98 11.27
C LEU A 201 -5.53 -4.71 12.58
N SER A 202 -6.20 -5.87 12.51
CA SER A 202 -6.41 -6.76 13.66
C SER A 202 -5.19 -7.64 13.97
N ARG A 203 -4.12 -7.52 13.19
CA ARG A 203 -2.88 -8.26 13.34
C ARG A 203 -1.66 -7.34 13.46
N PRO A 204 -1.64 -6.44 14.45
CA PRO A 204 -0.58 -5.44 14.61
C PRO A 204 0.77 -6.05 15.03
N GLU A 205 0.79 -7.31 15.43
CA GLU A 205 2.01 -8.08 15.74
C GLU A 205 2.83 -8.42 14.50
N VAL A 206 2.24 -8.36 13.30
CA VAL A 206 2.96 -8.66 12.05
C VAL A 206 3.79 -7.45 11.62
N ASN A 207 5.10 -7.62 11.68
CA ASN A 207 6.12 -6.61 11.39
C ASN A 207 7.28 -7.25 10.61
N GLY A 208 8.13 -6.46 10.00
CA GLY A 208 9.42 -6.86 9.44
C GLY A 208 9.61 -6.54 7.97
N LEU A 209 10.87 -6.50 7.59
CA LEU A 209 11.36 -6.29 6.22
C LEU A 209 11.13 -7.53 5.37
N GLU A 210 10.56 -7.35 4.17
CA GLU A 210 10.55 -8.36 3.11
C GLU A 210 11.19 -7.78 1.85
N THR A 211 11.90 -8.61 1.07
CA THR A 211 12.43 -8.16 -0.22
C THR A 211 12.08 -9.19 -1.27
N TYR A 212 11.55 -8.71 -2.38
CA TYR A 212 11.05 -9.57 -3.46
C TYR A 212 11.90 -9.40 -4.72
N TYR A 213 12.03 -10.49 -5.46
CA TYR A 213 12.67 -10.55 -6.76
C TYR A 213 11.92 -11.47 -7.71
N TYR A 214 12.25 -11.41 -9.00
CA TYR A 214 11.84 -12.39 -9.99
C TYR A 214 13.03 -12.72 -10.90
N VAL A 215 13.25 -13.99 -11.20
CA VAL A 215 14.33 -14.55 -12.02
C VAL A 215 15.71 -13.91 -11.79
N THR A 216 16.03 -12.78 -12.42
CA THR A 216 17.38 -12.16 -12.44
C THR A 216 17.69 -11.25 -11.25
N GLY A 217 16.69 -10.89 -10.44
CA GLY A 217 16.80 -9.87 -9.39
C GLY A 217 17.39 -10.35 -8.05
N TYR A 218 17.68 -11.64 -7.86
CA TYR A 218 18.06 -12.19 -6.55
C TYR A 218 19.29 -11.53 -5.94
N ARG A 219 20.38 -11.36 -6.73
CA ARG A 219 21.61 -10.74 -6.22
C ARG A 219 21.40 -9.29 -5.78
N LEU A 220 20.59 -8.53 -6.54
CA LEU A 220 20.20 -7.16 -6.19
C LEU A 220 19.36 -7.14 -4.91
N ALA A 221 18.32 -7.98 -4.84
CA ALA A 221 17.46 -8.11 -3.67
C ALA A 221 18.27 -8.48 -2.42
N ARG A 222 19.20 -9.43 -2.53
CA ARG A 222 20.09 -9.86 -1.46
C ARG A 222 21.01 -8.72 -0.99
N ALA A 223 21.62 -7.98 -1.90
CA ALA A 223 22.51 -6.88 -1.56
C ALA A 223 21.78 -5.78 -0.77
N ILE A 224 20.56 -5.40 -1.23
CA ILE A 224 19.72 -4.41 -0.56
C ILE A 224 19.24 -4.94 0.80
N HIS A 225 18.69 -6.14 0.84
CA HIS A 225 18.17 -6.75 2.07
C HIS A 225 19.25 -6.87 3.14
N THR A 226 20.41 -7.40 2.79
CA THR A 226 21.55 -7.54 3.71
C THR A 226 22.02 -6.18 4.22
N SER A 227 22.09 -5.17 3.35
CA SER A 227 22.47 -3.81 3.75
C SER A 227 21.49 -3.23 4.78
N ILE A 228 20.19 -3.39 4.57
CA ILE A 228 19.17 -2.94 5.54
C ILE A 228 19.32 -3.69 6.86
N ARG A 229 19.41 -5.01 6.82
CA ARG A 229 19.53 -5.86 8.01
C ARG A 229 20.77 -5.54 8.87
N ARG A 230 21.86 -5.12 8.26
CA ARG A 230 23.10 -4.78 8.97
C ARG A 230 23.06 -3.42 9.68
N THR A 231 22.25 -2.49 9.16
CA THR A 231 22.34 -1.08 9.57
C THR A 231 21.06 -0.53 10.20
N VAL A 232 19.93 -1.21 9.99
CA VAL A 232 18.62 -0.76 10.49
C VAL A 232 18.01 -1.85 11.37
N SER A 233 17.56 -1.47 12.56
CA SER A 233 16.84 -2.38 13.45
C SER A 233 15.43 -2.64 12.92
N VAL A 234 15.27 -3.72 12.14
CA VAL A 234 14.01 -4.22 11.57
C VAL A 234 13.89 -5.72 11.78
N GLY A 235 12.67 -6.21 11.89
CA GLY A 235 12.40 -7.65 11.85
C GLY A 235 12.78 -8.21 10.47
N ASP A 236 13.22 -9.45 10.42
CA ASP A 236 13.56 -10.13 9.16
C ASP A 236 12.47 -11.12 8.76
N ARG A 237 11.91 -10.94 7.58
CA ARG A 237 10.94 -11.85 6.98
C ARG A 237 11.47 -12.50 5.70
N GLY A 238 12.71 -12.18 5.33
CA GLY A 238 13.47 -12.83 4.27
C GLY A 238 13.29 -12.24 2.89
N ILE A 239 13.99 -12.90 1.96
CA ILE A 239 13.99 -12.60 0.53
C ILE A 239 13.14 -13.67 -0.16
N ARG A 240 12.21 -13.25 -1.04
CA ARG A 240 11.23 -14.14 -1.66
C ARG A 240 11.11 -13.92 -3.15
N GLN A 241 10.85 -14.96 -3.89
CA GLN A 241 10.47 -14.86 -5.28
C GLN A 241 8.99 -14.54 -5.42
N ALA A 242 8.64 -13.54 -6.25
CA ALA A 242 7.26 -13.17 -6.50
C ALA A 242 7.04 -12.66 -7.93
N ARG A 243 5.86 -12.90 -8.48
CA ARG A 243 5.48 -12.52 -9.85
C ARG A 243 4.85 -11.12 -9.93
N PHE A 244 5.31 -10.17 -9.12
CA PHE A 244 4.84 -8.80 -9.24
C PHE A 244 5.07 -8.25 -10.65
N TYR A 245 4.14 -7.45 -11.14
CA TYR A 245 4.18 -6.96 -12.53
C TYR A 245 5.51 -6.29 -12.85
N VAL A 246 5.93 -5.35 -12.02
CA VAL A 246 7.17 -4.57 -12.22
C VAL A 246 8.44 -5.44 -12.18
N LEU A 247 8.45 -6.53 -11.40
CA LEU A 247 9.56 -7.46 -11.35
C LEU A 247 9.60 -8.38 -12.58
N ARG A 248 8.42 -8.84 -13.00
CA ARG A 248 8.28 -9.81 -14.10
C ARG A 248 8.47 -9.18 -15.48
N LYS A 249 8.13 -7.88 -15.60
CA LYS A 249 8.16 -7.16 -16.89
C LYS A 249 9.43 -6.34 -17.11
N SER A 250 10.25 -6.16 -16.10
CA SER A 250 11.58 -5.53 -16.25
C SER A 250 12.57 -6.48 -16.91
N SER A 251 13.29 -6.00 -17.92
CA SER A 251 14.36 -6.75 -18.60
C SER A 251 15.67 -6.76 -17.80
N MET A 252 15.90 -5.71 -17.00
CA MET A 252 17.04 -5.58 -16.10
C MET A 252 16.80 -6.26 -14.75
N PRO A 253 17.85 -6.53 -13.94
CA PRO A 253 17.72 -6.98 -12.57
C PRO A 253 16.80 -6.06 -11.75
N ALA A 254 15.74 -6.63 -11.16
CA ALA A 254 14.69 -5.89 -10.47
C ALA A 254 14.43 -6.45 -9.07
N ALA A 255 14.29 -5.57 -8.09
CA ALA A 255 13.91 -5.89 -6.72
C ALA A 255 12.76 -5.02 -6.24
N LEU A 256 11.92 -5.55 -5.33
CA LEU A 256 10.89 -4.80 -4.62
C LEU A 256 11.14 -4.94 -3.12
N VAL A 257 11.23 -3.81 -2.45
CA VAL A 257 11.54 -3.72 -1.02
C VAL A 257 10.30 -3.29 -0.26
N GLU A 258 9.80 -4.16 0.61
CA GLU A 258 8.77 -3.86 1.60
C GLU A 258 9.47 -3.40 2.88
N LEU A 259 9.43 -2.10 3.15
CA LEU A 259 10.17 -1.45 4.25
C LEU A 259 9.76 -1.91 5.65
N GLY A 260 8.64 -2.59 5.76
CA GLY A 260 7.94 -3.02 6.97
C GLY A 260 6.44 -2.83 6.79
N PHE A 261 5.65 -3.18 7.80
CA PHE A 261 4.19 -3.18 7.73
C PHE A 261 3.60 -1.87 8.28
N VAL A 262 2.91 -1.11 7.44
CA VAL A 262 2.17 0.09 7.93
C VAL A 262 1.03 -0.27 8.89
N THR A 263 0.62 -1.53 8.91
CA THR A 263 -0.37 -2.12 9.84
C THR A 263 0.26 -2.78 11.07
N GLY A 264 1.59 -2.96 11.08
CA GLY A 264 2.34 -3.51 12.21
C GLY A 264 2.63 -2.42 13.25
N SER A 265 2.45 -2.72 14.53
CA SER A 265 2.57 -1.72 15.59
C SER A 265 3.98 -1.13 15.69
N THR A 266 4.99 -1.96 15.61
CA THR A 266 6.40 -1.56 15.68
C THR A 266 6.83 -0.83 14.40
N ASP A 267 6.52 -1.40 13.23
CA ASP A 267 6.94 -0.83 11.96
C ASP A 267 6.23 0.49 11.66
N ALA A 268 4.92 0.57 11.89
CA ALA A 268 4.17 1.80 11.70
C ALA A 268 4.70 2.95 12.58
N ALA A 269 5.07 2.66 13.82
CA ALA A 269 5.69 3.64 14.71
C ALA A 269 7.04 4.13 14.16
N LYS A 270 7.91 3.22 13.75
CA LYS A 270 9.23 3.52 13.16
C LYS A 270 9.10 4.27 11.82
N LEU A 271 8.25 3.80 10.90
CA LEU A 271 8.05 4.40 9.57
C LEU A 271 7.50 5.84 9.63
N ARG A 272 6.86 6.25 10.72
CA ARG A 272 6.46 7.64 10.95
C ARG A 272 7.65 8.56 11.20
N THR A 273 8.74 8.05 11.77
CA THR A 273 9.90 8.87 12.12
C THR A 273 10.78 9.15 10.92
N ALA A 274 11.15 10.41 10.71
CA ALA A 274 12.07 10.80 9.64
C ALA A 274 13.43 10.12 9.78
N ALA A 275 13.92 9.97 11.01
CA ALA A 275 15.20 9.31 11.30
C ALA A 275 15.22 7.85 10.83
N HIS A 276 14.15 7.09 11.03
CA HIS A 276 14.08 5.70 10.57
C HIS A 276 14.01 5.61 9.04
N ARG A 277 13.19 6.45 8.40
CA ARG A 277 13.12 6.49 6.93
C ARG A 277 14.44 6.90 6.29
N LYS A 278 15.19 7.84 6.90
CA LYS A 278 16.54 8.20 6.47
C LYS A 278 17.50 7.01 6.53
N ARG A 279 17.53 6.28 7.65
CA ARG A 279 18.37 5.07 7.78
C ARG A 279 18.02 4.00 6.76
N LEU A 280 16.72 3.77 6.50
CA LEU A 280 16.28 2.87 5.43
C LEU A 280 16.77 3.31 4.06
N ALA A 281 16.67 4.60 3.75
CA ALA A 281 17.14 5.14 2.47
C ALA A 281 18.66 4.99 2.31
N GLU A 282 19.44 5.29 3.36
CA GLU A 282 20.89 5.10 3.38
C GLU A 282 21.28 3.64 3.15
N ALA A 283 20.62 2.72 3.84
CA ALA A 283 20.83 1.29 3.70
C ALA A 283 20.49 0.77 2.30
N ILE A 284 19.34 1.19 1.73
CA ILE A 284 18.95 0.81 0.37
C ILE A 284 19.96 1.34 -0.65
N ALA A 285 20.34 2.62 -0.55
CA ALA A 285 21.33 3.21 -1.45
C ALA A 285 22.67 2.48 -1.36
N GLN A 286 23.11 2.12 -0.15
CA GLN A 286 24.35 1.35 0.03
C GLN A 286 24.25 -0.06 -0.58
N GLY A 287 23.12 -0.76 -0.39
CA GLY A 287 22.89 -2.07 -0.99
C GLY A 287 22.91 -2.04 -2.52
N ILE A 288 22.33 -0.99 -3.13
CA ILE A 288 22.39 -0.78 -4.58
C ILE A 288 23.85 -0.55 -5.04
N VAL A 289 24.60 0.29 -4.33
CA VAL A 289 26.03 0.54 -4.63
C VAL A 289 26.85 -0.75 -4.55
N ASN A 290 26.67 -1.52 -3.47
CA ASN A 290 27.36 -2.80 -3.30
C ASN A 290 27.08 -3.75 -4.48
N TYR A 291 25.81 -3.86 -4.90
CA TYR A 291 25.45 -4.67 -6.06
C TYR A 291 26.14 -4.19 -7.35
N LEU A 292 26.13 -2.89 -7.63
CA LEU A 292 26.75 -2.32 -8.84
C LEU A 292 28.28 -2.47 -8.87
N GLN A 293 28.90 -2.62 -7.70
CA GLN A 293 30.33 -2.86 -7.53
C GLN A 293 30.71 -4.36 -7.47
N GLY A 294 29.74 -5.27 -7.62
CA GLY A 294 29.97 -6.70 -7.55
C GLY A 294 30.23 -7.28 -6.16
N ARG A 295 29.92 -6.51 -5.11
CA ARG A 295 30.15 -6.86 -3.69
C ARG A 295 28.96 -7.54 -3.04
#